data_a9216b745f232bb750c6314ebcf1229d
#
_entry.id   a9216b745f232bb750c6314ebcf1229d
#
_cell.length_a   1.000
_cell.length_b   1.000
_cell.length_c   1.000
_cell.angle_alpha   90.00
_cell.angle_beta   90.00
_cell.angle_gamma   90.00
#
_symmetry.space_group_name_H-M   'P 1'
#
loop_
_entity.id
_entity.type
_entity.pdbx_description
1 polymer ?
#
loop_
_entity_poly.entity_id
_entity_poly.type
_entity_poly.pdbx_seq_one_letter_code
_entity_poly.pdbx_strand_id
1 'polypeptide(L)'
;MQDLREVASYAAESAQEVLEIFERAHPADSRPRDAIDAAWAFARGGRRGKTLRDTAWAAHKAARDADTAAAGDAARAAMCAASAAYLHPLADAHQVKHILGAAAHSARAAELIAGDDRDVGAEHIEHALRRATPAVVEVLKRYPVAPPGGGRVGQLLRDLDEALRD
;
A
#
# COMPACT_ATOMS: atom_id res chain seq x y z
N MET A 1 11.98 -10.64 -11.36
CA MET A 1 10.52 -10.96 -11.36
C MET A 1 10.05 -11.47 -10.01
N GLN A 2 10.78 -12.40 -9.37
CA GLN A 2 10.43 -12.88 -8.02
C GLN A 2 10.35 -11.74 -6.99
N ASP A 3 11.33 -10.86 -6.98
CA ASP A 3 11.34 -9.69 -6.07
C ASP A 3 10.08 -8.82 -6.19
N LEU A 4 9.60 -8.59 -7.42
CA LEU A 4 8.36 -7.83 -7.63
C LEU A 4 7.12 -8.54 -7.08
N ARG A 5 7.11 -9.87 -7.10
CA ARG A 5 6.02 -10.66 -6.52
C ARG A 5 6.02 -10.60 -5.00
N GLU A 6 7.21 -10.62 -4.38
CA GLU A 6 7.35 -10.42 -2.93
C GLU A 6 6.84 -9.03 -2.51
N VAL A 7 7.22 -7.99 -3.25
CA VAL A 7 6.74 -6.62 -3.00
C VAL A 7 5.22 -6.53 -3.20
N ALA A 8 4.67 -7.15 -4.25
CA ALA A 8 3.24 -7.14 -4.51
C ALA A 8 2.46 -7.92 -3.43
N SER A 9 3.00 -9.04 -2.94
CA SER A 9 2.41 -9.79 -1.82
C SER A 9 2.34 -8.94 -0.56
N TYR A 10 3.46 -8.33 -0.19
CA TYR A 10 3.56 -7.45 0.97
C TYR A 10 2.58 -6.26 0.90
N ALA A 11 2.47 -5.63 -0.28
CA ALA A 11 1.55 -4.52 -0.50
C ALA A 11 0.08 -4.98 -0.46
N ALA A 12 -0.24 -6.14 -1.03
CA ALA A 12 -1.59 -6.71 -1.02
C ALA A 12 -2.04 -7.08 0.41
N GLU A 13 -1.16 -7.71 1.20
CA GLU A 13 -1.43 -8.00 2.61
C GLU A 13 -1.74 -6.71 3.39
N SER A 14 -0.92 -5.68 3.20
CA SER A 14 -1.11 -4.40 3.87
C SER A 14 -2.46 -3.76 3.51
N ALA A 15 -2.82 -3.74 2.23
CA ALA A 15 -4.09 -3.17 1.78
C ALA A 15 -5.31 -3.96 2.27
N GLN A 16 -5.18 -5.28 2.34
CA GLN A 16 -6.26 -6.16 2.77
C GLN A 16 -6.68 -5.94 4.23
N GLU A 17 -5.76 -5.54 5.10
CA GLU A 17 -6.04 -5.27 6.52
C GLU A 17 -7.10 -4.19 6.73
N VAL A 18 -7.19 -3.22 5.82
CA VAL A 18 -8.10 -2.08 5.94
C VAL A 18 -9.19 -2.04 4.87
N LEU A 19 -9.27 -3.05 4.01
CA LEU A 19 -10.29 -3.10 2.95
C LEU A 19 -11.71 -2.99 3.52
N GLU A 20 -11.97 -3.60 4.65
CA GLU A 20 -13.28 -3.57 5.31
C GLU A 20 -13.71 -2.13 5.66
N ILE A 21 -12.79 -1.22 5.95
CA ILE A 21 -13.10 0.20 6.20
C ILE A 21 -13.80 0.80 4.97
N PHE A 22 -13.30 0.54 3.78
CA PHE A 22 -13.93 0.99 2.53
C PHE A 22 -15.25 0.26 2.28
N GLU A 23 -15.27 -1.05 2.40
CA GLU A 23 -16.45 -1.86 2.07
C GLU A 23 -17.65 -1.61 2.99
N ARG A 24 -17.42 -1.26 4.25
CA ARG A 24 -18.50 -0.84 5.15
C ARG A 24 -19.11 0.50 4.74
N ALA A 25 -18.30 1.42 4.25
CA ALA A 25 -18.77 2.73 3.77
C ALA A 25 -19.42 2.63 2.38
N HIS A 26 -18.91 1.75 1.51
CA HIS A 26 -19.30 1.61 0.12
C HIS A 26 -19.50 0.12 -0.26
N PRO A 27 -20.53 -0.56 0.28
CA PRO A 27 -20.66 -2.02 0.16
C PRO A 27 -20.94 -2.51 -1.28
N ALA A 28 -21.39 -1.63 -2.18
CA ALA A 28 -21.64 -1.96 -3.58
C ALA A 28 -20.44 -1.64 -4.51
N ASP A 29 -19.35 -1.10 -3.97
CA ASP A 29 -18.18 -0.69 -4.76
C ASP A 29 -17.04 -1.69 -4.60
N SER A 30 -16.79 -2.52 -5.62
CA SER A 30 -15.76 -3.55 -5.60
C SER A 30 -14.38 -3.05 -6.05
N ARG A 31 -14.24 -1.80 -6.50
CA ARG A 31 -13.00 -1.31 -7.12
C ARG A 31 -11.74 -1.53 -6.27
N PRO A 32 -11.72 -1.24 -4.96
CA PRO A 32 -10.54 -1.54 -4.14
C PRO A 32 -10.28 -3.04 -3.98
N ARG A 33 -11.31 -3.86 -3.81
CA ARG A 33 -11.17 -5.32 -3.76
C ARG A 33 -10.57 -5.87 -5.03
N ASP A 34 -11.07 -5.44 -6.18
CA ASP A 34 -10.58 -5.88 -7.49
C ASP A 34 -9.08 -5.56 -7.68
N ALA A 35 -8.63 -4.42 -7.17
CA ALA A 35 -7.22 -4.03 -7.19
C ALA A 35 -6.34 -4.94 -6.31
N ILE A 36 -6.81 -5.28 -5.11
CA ILE A 36 -6.11 -6.21 -4.20
C ILE A 36 -6.08 -7.61 -4.81
N ASP A 37 -7.18 -8.08 -5.38
CA ASP A 37 -7.25 -9.39 -6.04
C ASP A 37 -6.29 -9.49 -7.23
N ALA A 38 -6.17 -8.41 -8.03
CA ALA A 38 -5.21 -8.33 -9.13
C ALA A 38 -3.75 -8.37 -8.61
N ALA A 39 -3.46 -7.69 -7.50
CA ALA A 39 -2.15 -7.73 -6.86
C ALA A 39 -1.81 -9.16 -6.37
N TRP A 40 -2.74 -9.84 -5.73
CA TRP A 40 -2.59 -11.23 -5.31
C TRP A 40 -2.40 -12.19 -6.50
N ALA A 41 -3.17 -12.01 -7.57
CA ALA A 41 -3.02 -12.83 -8.77
C ALA A 41 -1.60 -12.70 -9.34
N PHE A 42 -1.05 -11.47 -9.39
CA PHE A 42 0.32 -11.25 -9.81
C PHE A 42 1.34 -11.87 -8.85
N ALA A 43 1.18 -11.67 -7.54
CA ALA A 43 2.06 -12.23 -6.52
C ALA A 43 2.16 -13.76 -6.61
N ARG A 44 1.05 -14.43 -6.91
CA ARG A 44 0.95 -15.90 -7.07
C ARG A 44 1.40 -16.43 -8.42
N GLY A 45 2.00 -15.63 -9.28
CA GLY A 45 2.56 -16.07 -10.53
C GLY A 45 1.88 -15.57 -11.79
N GLY A 46 0.79 -14.80 -11.66
CA GLY A 46 0.09 -14.18 -12.77
C GLY A 46 0.97 -13.22 -13.59
N ARG A 47 0.48 -12.86 -14.78
CA ARG A 47 1.19 -11.94 -15.67
C ARG A 47 0.98 -10.48 -15.22
N ARG A 48 2.04 -9.68 -15.33
CA ARG A 48 1.93 -8.22 -15.23
C ARG A 48 1.27 -7.70 -16.52
N GLY A 49 0.08 -7.12 -16.40
CA GLY A 49 -0.69 -6.72 -17.57
C GLY A 49 -1.69 -5.60 -17.30
N LYS A 50 -2.56 -5.39 -18.29
CA LYS A 50 -3.56 -4.32 -18.30
C LYS A 50 -4.45 -4.33 -17.05
N THR A 51 -4.87 -5.49 -16.57
CA THR A 51 -5.75 -5.64 -15.40
C THR A 51 -5.20 -4.93 -14.17
N LEU A 52 -3.90 -5.08 -13.86
CA LEU A 52 -3.26 -4.39 -12.74
C LEU A 52 -3.36 -2.86 -12.86
N ARG A 53 -3.14 -2.32 -14.05
CA ARG A 53 -3.24 -0.87 -14.29
C ARG A 53 -4.67 -0.38 -14.19
N ASP A 54 -5.60 -1.09 -14.81
CA ASP A 54 -7.02 -0.71 -14.82
C ASP A 54 -7.61 -0.74 -13.41
N THR A 55 -7.31 -1.78 -12.63
CA THR A 55 -7.78 -1.89 -11.24
C THR A 55 -7.11 -0.86 -10.32
N ALA A 56 -5.83 -0.54 -10.52
CA ALA A 56 -5.16 0.54 -9.79
C ALA A 56 -5.85 1.90 -10.06
N TRP A 57 -6.15 2.21 -11.31
CA TRP A 57 -6.88 3.43 -11.67
C TRP A 57 -8.30 3.45 -11.12
N ALA A 58 -9.01 2.32 -11.16
CA ALA A 58 -10.35 2.20 -10.59
C ALA A 58 -10.33 2.43 -9.06
N ALA A 59 -9.37 1.84 -8.34
CA ALA A 59 -9.19 2.06 -6.91
C ALA A 59 -8.81 3.52 -6.59
N HIS A 60 -7.98 4.16 -7.42
CA HIS A 60 -7.69 5.59 -7.29
C HIS A 60 -8.96 6.45 -7.41
N LYS A 61 -9.82 6.16 -8.38
CA LYS A 61 -11.12 6.85 -8.52
C LYS A 61 -12.01 6.58 -7.29
N ALA A 62 -12.08 5.34 -6.82
CA ALA A 62 -12.82 4.99 -5.61
C ALA A 62 -12.35 5.81 -4.39
N ALA A 63 -11.05 6.03 -4.26
CA ALA A 63 -10.48 6.86 -3.21
C ALA A 63 -10.95 8.33 -3.29
N ARG A 64 -11.09 8.86 -4.50
CA ARG A 64 -11.58 10.23 -4.72
C ARG A 64 -13.08 10.36 -4.50
N ASP A 65 -13.82 9.31 -4.78
CA ASP A 65 -15.28 9.26 -4.61
C ASP A 65 -15.70 8.94 -3.17
N ALA A 66 -14.76 8.52 -2.31
CA ALA A 66 -15.05 8.09 -0.94
C ALA A 66 -15.58 9.24 -0.06
N ASP A 67 -16.60 8.93 0.74
CA ASP A 67 -17.28 9.91 1.62
C ASP A 67 -16.48 10.28 2.87
N THR A 68 -15.50 9.42 3.25
CA THR A 68 -14.66 9.64 4.43
C THR A 68 -13.17 9.53 4.07
N ALA A 69 -12.34 10.24 4.82
CA ALA A 69 -10.89 10.15 4.66
C ALA A 69 -10.37 8.73 4.92
N ALA A 70 -10.92 8.02 5.91
CA ALA A 70 -10.54 6.65 6.21
C ALA A 70 -10.81 5.69 5.04
N ALA A 71 -12.01 5.75 4.45
CA ALA A 71 -12.35 4.96 3.26
C ALA A 71 -11.47 5.34 2.07
N GLY A 72 -11.19 6.63 1.89
CA GLY A 72 -10.28 7.12 0.86
C GLY A 72 -8.87 6.53 0.99
N ASP A 73 -8.30 6.50 2.19
CA ASP A 73 -6.98 5.92 2.42
C ASP A 73 -6.98 4.38 2.28
N ALA A 74 -8.05 3.70 2.68
CA ALA A 74 -8.20 2.26 2.42
C ALA A 74 -8.20 1.96 0.90
N ALA A 75 -8.89 2.75 0.09
CA ALA A 75 -8.88 2.61 -1.36
C ALA A 75 -7.51 2.96 -1.98
N ARG A 76 -6.78 3.94 -1.43
CA ARG A 76 -5.40 4.25 -1.86
C ARG A 76 -4.43 3.12 -1.52
N ALA A 77 -4.60 2.44 -0.39
CA ALA A 77 -3.82 1.25 -0.06
C ALA A 77 -4.01 0.16 -1.14
N ALA A 78 -5.24 -0.07 -1.58
CA ALA A 78 -5.56 -1.01 -2.67
C ALA A 78 -4.94 -0.58 -4.01
N MET A 79 -5.00 0.71 -4.34
CA MET A 79 -4.32 1.28 -5.52
C MET A 79 -2.81 1.02 -5.46
N CYS A 80 -2.17 1.26 -4.32
CA CYS A 80 -0.74 1.01 -4.13
C CYS A 80 -0.40 -0.47 -4.29
N ALA A 81 -1.24 -1.38 -3.80
CA ALA A 81 -1.05 -2.82 -3.96
C ALA A 81 -1.01 -3.24 -5.43
N ALA A 82 -1.98 -2.81 -6.24
CA ALA A 82 -1.99 -3.10 -7.68
C ALA A 82 -0.83 -2.42 -8.43
N SER A 83 -0.36 -1.27 -7.95
CA SER A 83 0.74 -0.53 -8.56
C SER A 83 2.12 -1.08 -8.20
N ALA A 84 2.25 -1.89 -7.15
CA ALA A 84 3.53 -2.43 -6.69
C ALA A 84 4.26 -3.26 -7.76
N ALA A 85 3.51 -3.95 -8.63
CA ALA A 85 4.04 -4.71 -9.75
C ALA A 85 4.77 -3.84 -10.80
N TYR A 86 4.60 -2.52 -10.76
CA TYR A 86 5.20 -1.54 -11.68
C TYR A 86 6.37 -0.77 -11.07
N LEU A 87 6.92 -1.25 -9.95
CA LEU A 87 8.16 -0.73 -9.39
C LEU A 87 9.24 -0.64 -10.47
N HIS A 88 9.76 0.57 -10.68
CA HIS A 88 10.75 0.84 -11.72
C HIS A 88 12.16 0.57 -11.21
N PRO A 89 13.07 0.00 -12.03
CA PRO A 89 14.42 -0.33 -11.60
C PRO A 89 15.33 0.90 -11.40
N LEU A 90 14.97 2.09 -11.89
CA LEU A 90 15.75 3.31 -11.63
C LEU A 90 15.70 3.67 -10.14
N ALA A 91 16.88 3.99 -9.59
CA ALA A 91 17.06 4.34 -8.18
C ALA A 91 16.52 5.76 -7.89
N ASP A 92 15.21 5.88 -7.79
CA ASP A 92 14.49 7.10 -7.48
C ASP A 92 13.74 6.93 -6.14
N ALA A 93 13.88 7.91 -5.24
CA ALA A 93 13.23 7.91 -3.93
C ALA A 93 11.70 7.79 -4.01
N HIS A 94 11.07 8.31 -5.08
CA HIS A 94 9.63 8.18 -5.29
C HIS A 94 9.18 6.73 -5.55
N GLN A 95 10.09 5.82 -5.90
CA GLN A 95 9.76 4.40 -6.05
C GLN A 95 9.46 3.71 -4.71
N VAL A 96 9.94 4.24 -3.59
CA VAL A 96 9.67 3.69 -2.25
C VAL A 96 8.18 3.57 -1.96
N LYS A 97 7.34 4.49 -2.48
CA LYS A 97 5.89 4.40 -2.35
C LYS A 97 5.25 3.18 -3.03
N HIS A 98 5.89 2.61 -4.06
CA HIS A 98 5.40 1.37 -4.67
C HIS A 98 5.67 0.16 -3.78
N ILE A 99 6.63 0.25 -2.86
CA ILE A 99 6.97 -0.81 -1.90
C ILE A 99 6.16 -0.65 -0.62
N LEU A 100 6.15 0.55 -0.04
CA LEU A 100 5.64 0.83 1.30
C LEU A 100 4.31 1.60 1.33
N GLY A 101 3.85 2.13 0.20
CA GLY A 101 2.67 3.00 0.15
C GLY A 101 1.39 2.33 0.61
N ALA A 102 1.19 1.05 0.30
CA ALA A 102 0.03 0.30 0.78
C ALA A 102 0.00 0.24 2.31
N ALA A 103 1.15 -0.05 2.95
CA ALA A 103 1.27 -0.09 4.41
C ALA A 103 1.05 1.29 5.04
N ALA A 104 1.60 2.35 4.45
CA ALA A 104 1.44 3.72 4.96
C ALA A 104 -0.02 4.20 4.88
N HIS A 105 -0.71 3.97 3.77
CA HIS A 105 -2.14 4.30 3.64
C HIS A 105 -3.02 3.43 4.54
N SER A 106 -2.67 2.15 4.75
CA SER A 106 -3.38 1.27 5.67
C SER A 106 -3.27 1.77 7.11
N ALA A 107 -2.07 2.14 7.55
CA ALA A 107 -1.85 2.74 8.87
C ALA A 107 -2.66 4.04 9.03
N ARG A 108 -2.69 4.89 8.00
CA ARG A 108 -3.48 6.12 8.04
C ARG A 108 -4.99 5.87 8.09
N ALA A 109 -5.50 4.93 7.33
CA ALA A 109 -6.91 4.54 7.38
C ALA A 109 -7.30 4.04 8.78
N ALA A 110 -6.45 3.24 9.41
CA ALA A 110 -6.65 2.76 10.78
C ALA A 110 -6.64 3.90 11.81
N GLU A 111 -5.71 4.84 11.72
CA GLU A 111 -5.69 6.05 12.56
C GLU A 111 -7.02 6.81 12.48
N LEU A 112 -7.47 7.06 11.26
CA LEU A 112 -8.67 7.86 11.01
C LEU A 112 -9.94 7.20 11.55
N ILE A 113 -10.09 5.88 11.36
CA ILE A 113 -11.26 5.17 11.88
C ILE A 113 -11.25 5.08 13.41
N ALA A 114 -10.09 5.19 14.03
CA ALA A 114 -9.90 5.25 15.48
C ALA A 114 -9.96 6.67 16.06
N GLY A 115 -10.50 7.64 15.33
CA GLY A 115 -10.61 9.02 15.79
C GLY A 115 -9.33 9.84 15.63
N ASP A 116 -8.54 9.55 14.62
CA ASP A 116 -7.22 10.15 14.33
C ASP A 116 -6.17 9.81 15.40
N ASP A 117 -6.23 8.60 15.93
CA ASP A 117 -5.32 8.09 16.95
C ASP A 117 -3.99 7.65 16.32
N ARG A 118 -2.93 8.40 16.61
CA ARG A 118 -1.58 8.16 16.06
C ARG A 118 -0.93 6.90 16.62
N ASP A 119 -1.30 6.43 17.80
CA ASP A 119 -0.77 5.20 18.37
C ASP A 119 -1.27 3.99 17.57
N VAL A 120 -2.51 4.03 17.09
CA VAL A 120 -3.05 3.01 16.18
C VAL A 120 -2.25 2.95 14.87
N GLY A 121 -1.88 4.09 14.31
CA GLY A 121 -1.02 4.13 13.12
C GLY A 121 0.37 3.55 13.38
N ALA A 122 0.97 3.88 14.52
CA ALA A 122 2.27 3.34 14.92
C ALA A 122 2.22 1.81 15.08
N GLU A 123 1.17 1.26 15.70
CA GLU A 123 0.96 -0.19 15.81
C GLU A 123 0.84 -0.87 14.43
N HIS A 124 0.14 -0.23 13.48
CA HIS A 124 0.05 -0.73 12.10
C HIS A 124 1.40 -0.72 11.39
N ILE A 125 2.24 0.30 11.61
CA ILE A 125 3.61 0.36 11.07
C ILE A 125 4.48 -0.76 11.68
N GLU A 126 4.42 -1.00 12.98
CA GLU A 126 5.12 -2.12 13.62
C GLU A 126 4.66 -3.48 13.06
N HIS A 127 3.36 -3.62 12.77
CA HIS A 127 2.81 -4.82 12.15
C HIS A 127 3.36 -5.00 10.72
N ALA A 128 3.40 -3.93 9.94
CA ALA A 128 3.97 -3.93 8.61
C ALA A 128 5.48 -4.27 8.64
N LEU A 129 6.22 -3.72 9.61
CA LEU A 129 7.63 -4.05 9.83
C LEU A 129 7.84 -5.55 10.07
N ARG A 130 7.04 -6.18 10.92
CA ARG A 130 7.14 -7.61 11.21
C ARG A 130 6.79 -8.52 10.03
N ARG A 131 5.94 -8.05 9.10
CA ARG A 131 5.56 -8.81 7.90
C ARG A 131 6.55 -8.70 6.75
N ALA A 132 7.42 -7.69 6.77
CA ALA A 132 8.39 -7.49 5.71
C ALA A 132 9.35 -8.68 5.64
N THR A 133 9.37 -9.36 4.49
CA THR A 133 10.33 -10.45 4.25
C THR A 133 11.73 -9.88 3.98
N PRO A 134 12.81 -10.66 4.17
CA PRO A 134 14.14 -10.24 3.76
C PRO A 134 14.20 -9.79 2.30
N ALA A 135 13.42 -10.41 1.41
CA ALA A 135 13.37 -10.02 0.00
C ALA A 135 12.82 -8.59 -0.19
N VAL A 136 11.77 -8.22 0.56
CA VAL A 136 11.20 -6.86 0.52
C VAL A 136 12.24 -5.84 1.01
N VAL A 137 12.95 -6.14 2.11
CA VAL A 137 14.01 -5.27 2.65
C VAL A 137 15.16 -5.11 1.66
N GLU A 138 15.61 -6.18 1.04
CA GLU A 138 16.66 -6.14 0.02
C GLU A 138 16.26 -5.32 -1.22
N VAL A 139 15.00 -5.42 -1.64
CA VAL A 139 14.48 -4.57 -2.73
C VAL A 139 14.47 -3.11 -2.30
N LEU A 140 13.97 -2.81 -1.10
CA LEU A 140 13.90 -1.44 -0.56
C LEU A 140 15.29 -0.78 -0.52
N LYS A 141 16.31 -1.51 -0.09
CA LYS A 141 17.70 -1.02 0.02
C LYS A 141 18.34 -0.65 -1.33
N ARG A 142 17.76 -1.06 -2.46
CA ARG A 142 18.20 -0.65 -3.81
C ARG A 142 17.79 0.78 -4.17
N TYR A 143 16.91 1.39 -3.40
CA TYR A 143 16.37 2.74 -3.64
C TYR A 143 16.88 3.72 -2.57
N PRO A 144 16.97 5.03 -2.91
CA PRO A 144 17.21 6.06 -1.90
C PRO A 144 16.13 6.04 -0.82
N VAL A 145 16.42 6.64 0.34
CA VAL A 145 15.43 6.81 1.42
C VAL A 145 14.19 7.56 0.93
N ALA A 146 13.06 7.29 1.56
CA ALA A 146 11.79 7.93 1.23
C ALA A 146 11.91 9.46 1.24
N PRO A 147 11.31 10.16 0.24
CA PRO A 147 11.44 11.61 0.13
C PRO A 147 10.66 12.31 1.25
N PRO A 148 11.01 13.59 1.56
CA PRO A 148 10.24 14.41 2.50
C PRO A 148 8.86 14.75 1.94
N GLY A 149 7.95 15.24 2.79
CA GLY A 149 6.61 15.67 2.41
C GLY A 149 5.57 14.57 2.50
N GLY A 150 4.45 14.72 1.79
CA GLY A 150 3.36 13.75 1.77
C GLY A 150 2.45 13.73 3.01
N GLY A 151 2.52 14.74 3.87
CA GLY A 151 1.68 14.84 5.07
C GLY A 151 1.83 13.66 6.02
N ARG A 152 0.75 13.26 6.67
CA ARG A 152 0.78 12.15 7.65
C ARG A 152 1.13 10.80 7.00
N VAL A 153 0.60 10.52 5.83
CA VAL A 153 0.95 9.29 5.09
C VAL A 153 2.44 9.27 4.75
N GLY A 154 2.99 10.40 4.29
CA GLY A 154 4.44 10.52 4.02
C GLY A 154 5.29 10.30 5.27
N GLN A 155 4.84 10.75 6.44
CA GLN A 155 5.53 10.49 7.71
C GLN A 155 5.49 8.98 8.05
N LEU A 156 4.33 8.35 8.00
CA LEU A 156 4.19 6.90 8.25
C LEU A 156 5.06 6.07 7.30
N LEU A 157 5.14 6.50 6.03
CA LEU A 157 5.98 5.86 5.03
C LEU A 157 7.47 5.97 5.40
N ARG A 158 7.94 7.15 5.81
CA ARG A 158 9.32 7.35 6.25
C ARG A 158 9.66 6.60 7.52
N ASP A 159 8.75 6.57 8.49
CA ASP A 159 8.94 5.83 9.74
C ASP A 159 9.15 4.33 9.44
N LEU A 160 8.36 3.77 8.52
CA LEU A 160 8.52 2.38 8.08
C LEU A 160 9.80 2.17 7.27
N ASP A 161 10.13 3.09 6.37
CA ASP A 161 11.36 3.02 5.54
C ASP A 161 12.61 3.02 6.41
N GLU A 162 12.68 3.90 7.41
CA GLU A 162 13.79 3.98 8.37
C GLU A 162 13.91 2.67 9.16
N ALA A 163 12.82 2.22 9.76
CA ALA A 163 12.81 1.01 10.58
C ALA A 163 13.17 -0.29 9.79
N LEU A 164 12.87 -0.35 8.49
CA LEU A 164 13.22 -1.50 7.64
C LEU A 164 14.69 -1.48 7.17
N ARG A 165 15.36 -0.32 7.22
CA ARG A 165 16.75 -0.18 6.81
C ARG A 165 17.74 -0.39 7.95
N ASP A 166 17.28 -0.22 9.20
CA ASP A 166 18.06 -0.48 10.40
C ASP A 166 18.32 -2.00 10.60
#